data_775e2971aff03f31db1356182359672d
#
_entry.id   775e2971aff03f31db1356182359672d
#
_cell.length_a   1.000
_cell.length_b   1.000
_cell.length_c   1.000
_cell.angle_alpha   90.00
_cell.angle_beta   90.00
_cell.angle_gamma   90.00
#
_symmetry.space_group_name_H-M   'P 1'
#
loop_
_entity.id
_entity.type
_entity.pdbx_description
1 polymer ?
#
loop_
_entity_poly.entity_id
_entity_poly.type
_entity_poly.pdbx_seq_one_letter_code
_entity_poly.pdbx_strand_id
1 'polypeptide(L)'
;MGCGCELVGSLVVNGGTTDPVVSTPIPRGGNAVTCVLDVIELKTASANLEVVLQHKNRSDTTWAAAVSFSAISSTGVKTSSGSGIKQQVRWMFSLGTGATDGDMYRVQKNLVWRPY
;
A
#
# COMPACT_ATOMS: atom_id res chain seq x y z
N MET A 1 2.36 4.31 -21.69
CA MET A 1 2.12 4.54 -20.35
C MET A 1 1.74 3.27 -19.59
N GLY A 2 2.58 2.76 -18.82
CA GLY A 2 2.32 1.55 -18.08
C GLY A 2 1.38 1.69 -16.90
N CYS A 3 1.01 2.90 -16.55
CA CYS A 3 0.23 3.11 -15.35
C CYS A 3 -1.16 2.44 -15.41
N GLY A 4 -1.71 2.26 -16.60
CA GLY A 4 -2.97 1.56 -16.73
C GLY A 4 -2.91 0.12 -16.25
N CYS A 5 -1.77 -0.53 -16.45
CA CYS A 5 -1.59 -1.90 -16.02
C CYS A 5 -1.57 -2.00 -14.50
N GLU A 6 -0.96 -1.03 -13.83
CA GLU A 6 -0.94 -1.02 -12.38
C GLU A 6 -2.31 -0.79 -11.77
N LEU A 7 -3.13 0.03 -12.44
CA LEU A 7 -4.45 0.36 -11.94
C LEU A 7 -5.40 -0.81 -12.00
N VAL A 8 -5.24 -1.68 -12.99
CA VAL A 8 -6.15 -2.81 -13.16
C VAL A 8 -5.61 -4.12 -12.59
N GLY A 9 -4.32 -4.15 -12.26
CA GLY A 9 -3.72 -5.36 -11.71
C GLY A 9 -4.00 -5.51 -10.24
N SER A 10 -4.07 -6.75 -9.80
CA SER A 10 -4.12 -7.03 -8.38
C SER A 10 -2.72 -7.39 -7.88
N LEU A 11 -2.47 -7.12 -6.61
CA LEU A 11 -1.23 -7.46 -5.95
C LEU A 11 -1.48 -8.59 -4.96
N VAL A 12 -0.55 -9.54 -4.90
CA VAL A 12 -0.62 -10.65 -3.95
C VAL A 12 0.52 -10.49 -2.94
N VAL A 13 0.17 -10.52 -1.66
CA VAL A 13 1.13 -10.46 -0.56
C VAL A 13 1.12 -11.80 0.15
N ASN A 14 2.25 -12.49 0.17
CA ASN A 14 2.38 -13.83 0.73
C ASN A 14 3.17 -13.81 2.04
N GLY A 15 2.79 -14.70 2.95
CA GLY A 15 3.43 -14.81 4.25
C GLY A 15 4.81 -15.46 4.24
N GLY A 16 5.18 -16.13 3.15
CA GLY A 16 6.49 -16.76 3.05
C GLY A 16 7.64 -15.79 2.79
N THR A 17 7.35 -14.52 2.60
CA THR A 17 8.35 -13.49 2.33
C THR A 17 8.61 -12.67 3.59
N THR A 18 9.88 -12.52 3.96
CA THR A 18 10.25 -11.70 5.11
C THR A 18 10.35 -10.22 4.78
N ASP A 19 10.59 -9.90 3.51
CA ASP A 19 10.74 -8.51 3.08
C ASP A 19 9.40 -7.89 2.69
N PRO A 20 9.19 -6.62 2.98
CA PRO A 20 7.97 -5.93 2.53
C PRO A 20 7.89 -5.88 1.01
N VAL A 21 6.68 -5.92 0.47
CA VAL A 21 6.44 -5.70 -0.94
C VAL A 21 6.27 -4.21 -1.16
N VAL A 22 7.10 -3.61 -1.99
CA VAL A 22 7.03 -2.18 -2.29
C VAL A 22 6.72 -1.97 -3.76
N SER A 23 5.89 -0.98 -4.04
CA SER A 23 5.58 -0.61 -5.41
C SER A 23 6.68 0.29 -5.99
N THR A 24 6.64 0.46 -7.30
CA THR A 24 7.50 1.43 -7.97
C THR A 24 7.14 2.84 -7.52
N PRO A 25 8.12 3.70 -7.20
CA PRO A 25 7.84 5.08 -6.83
C PRO A 25 7.17 5.84 -7.97
N ILE A 26 6.22 6.67 -7.62
CA ILE A 26 5.53 7.55 -8.57
C ILE A 26 5.55 8.98 -8.05
N PRO A 27 5.48 9.99 -8.93
CA PRO A 27 5.38 11.36 -8.49
C PRO A 27 4.02 11.62 -7.85
N ARG A 28 3.99 12.56 -6.90
CA ARG A 28 2.73 12.95 -6.26
C ARG A 28 1.82 13.65 -7.27
N GLY A 29 0.50 13.42 -7.12
CA GLY A 29 -0.51 14.07 -7.95
C GLY A 29 -1.18 15.26 -7.30
N GLY A 30 -0.83 15.56 -6.04
CA GLY A 30 -1.41 16.68 -5.31
C GLY A 30 -0.81 16.77 -3.92
N ASN A 31 -1.33 17.68 -3.09
CA ASN A 31 -0.83 17.86 -1.73
C ASN A 31 -1.48 16.91 -0.73
N ALA A 32 -2.63 16.39 -1.06
CA ALA A 32 -3.34 15.42 -0.22
C ALA A 32 -3.81 14.25 -1.06
N VAL A 33 -3.96 13.10 -0.41
CA VAL A 33 -4.35 11.88 -1.10
C VAL A 33 -5.28 11.04 -0.22
N THR A 34 -6.25 10.39 -0.84
CA THR A 34 -7.01 9.32 -0.21
C THR A 34 -6.57 8.01 -0.84
N CYS A 35 -6.09 7.11 0.00
CA CYS A 35 -5.68 5.78 -0.43
C CYS A 35 -6.88 4.86 -0.33
N VAL A 36 -7.17 4.15 -1.42
CA VAL A 36 -8.25 3.18 -1.47
C VAL A 36 -7.64 1.82 -1.69
N LEU A 37 -7.94 0.90 -0.80
CA LEU A 37 -7.44 -0.47 -0.86
C LEU A 37 -8.62 -1.42 -0.82
N ASP A 38 -8.75 -2.25 -1.85
CA ASP A 38 -9.78 -3.27 -1.89
C ASP A 38 -9.12 -4.62 -1.64
N VAL A 39 -9.40 -5.21 -0.49
CA VAL A 39 -8.92 -6.55 -0.16
C VAL A 39 -9.91 -7.54 -0.78
N ILE A 40 -9.52 -8.09 -1.92
CA ILE A 40 -10.39 -8.94 -2.73
C ILE A 40 -10.49 -10.34 -2.12
N GLU A 41 -9.36 -10.85 -1.64
CA GLU A 41 -9.28 -12.23 -1.18
C GLU A 41 -8.22 -12.34 -0.10
N LEU A 42 -8.48 -13.16 0.91
CA LEU A 42 -7.45 -13.55 1.87
C LEU A 42 -7.54 -15.04 2.11
N LYS A 43 -6.41 -15.65 2.45
CA LYS A 43 -6.32 -17.09 2.66
C LYS A 43 -5.38 -17.32 3.84
N THR A 44 -5.84 -18.11 4.81
CA THR A 44 -5.04 -18.48 5.97
C THR A 44 -4.40 -17.28 6.66
N ALA A 45 -5.23 -16.28 7.01
CA ALA A 45 -4.73 -15.00 7.52
C ALA A 45 -4.31 -15.13 8.99
N SER A 46 -3.15 -15.74 9.24
CA SER A 46 -2.57 -15.87 10.58
C SER A 46 -2.03 -14.54 11.08
N ALA A 47 -1.68 -13.62 10.19
CA ALA A 47 -1.19 -12.30 10.53
C ALA A 47 -2.00 -11.24 9.80
N ASN A 48 -2.02 -10.04 10.35
CA ASN A 48 -2.68 -8.90 9.72
C ASN A 48 -1.86 -8.37 8.57
N LEU A 49 -2.55 -7.87 7.54
CA LEU A 49 -1.89 -7.13 6.48
C LEU A 49 -1.63 -5.70 6.96
N GLU A 50 -0.40 -5.25 6.80
CA GLU A 50 0.01 -3.89 7.14
C GLU A 50 0.29 -3.13 5.86
N VAL A 51 -0.35 -1.99 5.70
CA VAL A 51 -0.24 -1.19 4.48
C VAL A 51 0.10 0.24 4.84
N VAL A 52 1.12 0.77 4.19
CA VAL A 52 1.57 2.16 4.37
C VAL A 52 1.85 2.77 3.02
N LEU A 53 1.36 3.97 2.78
CA LEU A 53 1.86 4.78 1.68
C LEU A 53 3.03 5.59 2.21
N GLN A 54 4.20 5.38 1.63
CA GLN A 54 5.41 6.08 2.01
C GLN A 54 5.66 7.24 1.06
N HIS A 55 6.34 8.26 1.55
CA HIS A 55 6.71 9.40 0.72
C HIS A 55 8.12 9.87 1.02
N LYS A 56 8.70 10.59 0.09
CA LYS A 56 9.96 11.34 0.29
C LYS A 56 10.11 12.41 -0.76
N ASN A 57 10.96 13.41 -0.49
CA ASN A 57 11.44 14.31 -1.51
C ASN A 57 12.61 13.67 -2.26
N ARG A 58 12.90 14.16 -3.45
CA ARG A 58 13.98 13.61 -4.26
C ARG A 58 15.33 13.67 -3.57
N SER A 59 15.53 14.69 -2.74
CA SER A 59 16.78 14.85 -2.00
C SER A 59 16.86 13.97 -0.75
N ASP A 60 15.77 13.35 -0.34
CA ASP A 60 15.75 12.52 0.85
C ASP A 60 16.37 11.15 0.54
N THR A 61 17.06 10.59 1.51
CA THR A 61 17.66 9.26 1.37
C THR A 61 16.77 8.15 1.90
N THR A 62 15.77 8.48 2.71
CA THR A 62 14.90 7.49 3.33
C THR A 62 13.43 7.82 3.08
N TRP A 63 12.62 6.77 3.04
CA TRP A 63 11.18 6.88 2.94
C TRP A 63 10.57 7.01 4.33
N ALA A 64 9.50 7.79 4.42
CA ALA A 64 8.75 7.96 5.66
C ALA A 64 7.28 7.63 5.42
N ALA A 65 6.55 7.29 6.48
CA ALA A 65 5.14 7.02 6.38
C ALA A 65 4.36 8.31 6.09
N ALA A 66 3.53 8.29 5.07
CA ALA A 66 2.63 9.39 4.73
C ALA A 66 1.20 9.08 5.13
N VAL A 67 0.73 7.87 4.81
CA VAL A 67 -0.63 7.42 5.10
C VAL A 67 -0.52 6.00 5.59
N SER A 68 -1.07 5.71 6.77
CA SER A 68 -1.06 4.37 7.34
C SER A 68 -2.48 3.84 7.45
N PHE A 69 -2.65 2.55 7.17
CA PHE A 69 -3.90 1.86 7.41
C PHE A 69 -3.84 1.15 8.76
N SER A 70 -4.99 1.02 9.40
CA SER A 70 -5.11 0.13 10.55
C SER A 70 -4.89 -1.31 10.09
N ALA A 71 -4.51 -2.18 11.02
CA ALA A 71 -4.28 -3.59 10.70
C ALA A 71 -5.49 -4.19 9.98
N ILE A 72 -5.23 -4.89 8.88
CA ILE A 72 -6.27 -5.44 8.01
C ILE A 72 -6.31 -6.96 8.18
N SER A 73 -7.48 -7.48 8.49
CA SER A 73 -7.68 -8.92 8.68
C SER A 73 -8.93 -9.44 7.97
N SER A 74 -9.57 -8.63 7.15
CA SER A 74 -10.81 -9.03 6.46
C SER A 74 -10.83 -8.45 5.06
N THR A 75 -11.68 -9.02 4.21
CA THR A 75 -11.94 -8.51 2.86
C THR A 75 -12.76 -7.22 2.92
N GLY A 76 -12.80 -6.52 1.81
CA GLY A 76 -13.58 -5.30 1.66
C GLY A 76 -12.73 -4.10 1.33
N VAL A 77 -13.39 -2.97 1.13
CA VAL A 77 -12.74 -1.71 0.78
C VAL A 77 -12.29 -1.01 2.05
N LYS A 78 -11.02 -0.62 2.08
CA LYS A 78 -10.41 0.12 3.17
C LYS A 78 -9.91 1.46 2.62
N THR A 79 -10.07 2.53 3.38
CA THR A 79 -9.60 3.84 2.96
C THR A 79 -8.82 4.50 4.07
N SER A 80 -7.86 5.35 3.68
CA SER A 80 -7.11 6.17 4.62
C SER A 80 -6.61 7.40 3.86
N SER A 81 -6.49 8.53 4.54
CA SER A 81 -6.13 9.79 3.90
C SER A 81 -4.98 10.45 4.62
N GLY A 82 -4.26 11.29 3.88
CA GLY A 82 -3.19 12.10 4.43
C GLY A 82 -2.95 13.34 3.60
N SER A 83 -2.20 14.29 4.17
CA SER A 83 -1.85 15.54 3.52
C SER A 83 -0.38 15.84 3.72
N GLY A 84 0.10 16.93 3.10
CA GLY A 84 1.52 17.24 3.17
C GLY A 84 2.39 16.23 2.45
N ILE A 85 1.90 15.71 1.34
CA ILE A 85 2.58 14.63 0.62
C ILE A 85 3.81 15.18 -0.07
N LYS A 86 4.94 14.48 0.08
CA LYS A 86 6.20 14.85 -0.52
C LYS A 86 6.24 14.45 -2.01
N GLN A 87 7.33 14.74 -2.68
CA GLN A 87 7.43 14.67 -4.14
C GLN A 87 7.19 13.28 -4.74
N GLN A 88 7.55 12.23 -4.00
CA GLN A 88 7.41 10.85 -4.49
C GLN A 88 6.68 10.01 -3.48
N VAL A 89 5.89 9.05 -3.95
CA VAL A 89 5.16 8.12 -3.09
C VAL A 89 5.35 6.70 -3.58
N ARG A 90 5.21 5.75 -2.66
CA ARG A 90 5.16 4.32 -3.00
C ARG A 90 4.32 3.60 -1.96
N TRP A 91 3.73 2.49 -2.38
CA TRP A 91 3.02 1.60 -1.47
C TRP A 91 4.01 0.63 -0.81
N MET A 92 3.77 0.32 0.44
CA MET A 92 4.49 -0.74 1.15
C MET A 92 3.48 -1.67 1.80
N PHE A 93 3.61 -2.96 1.52
CA PHE A 93 2.75 -4.00 2.08
C PHE A 93 3.61 -4.99 2.84
N SER A 94 3.18 -5.37 4.03
CA SER A 94 3.87 -6.41 4.80
C SER A 94 2.85 -7.19 5.63
N LEU A 95 3.24 -8.38 6.05
CA LEU A 95 2.45 -9.16 6.99
C LEU A 95 3.09 -9.05 8.37
N GLY A 96 2.23 -8.91 9.37
CA GLY A 96 2.67 -8.73 10.74
C GLY A 96 3.22 -10.02 11.35
N THR A 97 3.46 -9.95 12.65
CA THR A 97 3.99 -11.07 13.42
C THR A 97 3.03 -12.27 13.35
N GLY A 98 3.59 -13.45 13.15
CA GLY A 98 2.80 -14.68 13.09
C GLY A 98 2.44 -15.12 11.67
N ALA A 99 2.93 -14.41 10.64
CA ALA A 99 2.69 -14.80 9.27
C ALA A 99 3.28 -16.18 8.96
N THR A 100 2.57 -16.97 8.20
CA THR A 100 3.00 -18.30 7.77
C THR A 100 3.00 -18.39 6.24
N ASP A 101 3.62 -19.44 5.70
CA ASP A 101 3.71 -19.62 4.25
C ASP A 101 2.35 -19.71 3.56
N GLY A 102 1.31 -20.11 4.29
CA GLY A 102 -0.04 -20.22 3.73
C GLY A 102 -0.80 -18.89 3.69
N ASP A 103 -0.30 -17.87 4.37
CA ASP A 103 -0.99 -16.58 4.41
C ASP A 103 -0.91 -15.88 3.06
N MET A 104 -2.03 -15.35 2.59
CA MET A 104 -2.08 -14.65 1.33
C MET A 104 -3.18 -13.59 1.37
N TYR A 105 -2.85 -12.39 0.89
CA TYR A 105 -3.81 -11.32 0.66
C TYR A 105 -3.72 -10.89 -0.79
N ARG A 106 -4.87 -10.81 -1.45
CA ARG A 106 -4.94 -10.24 -2.80
C ARG A 106 -5.65 -8.90 -2.70
N VAL A 107 -4.99 -7.87 -3.19
CA VAL A 107 -5.48 -6.50 -3.03
C VAL A 107 -5.43 -5.75 -4.35
N GLN A 108 -6.32 -4.78 -4.51
CA GLN A 108 -6.23 -3.75 -5.52
C GLN A 108 -6.06 -2.42 -4.82
N LYS A 109 -5.20 -1.58 -5.36
CA LYS A 109 -4.84 -0.30 -4.75
C LYS A 109 -5.10 0.85 -5.69
N ASN A 110 -5.52 1.98 -5.14
CA ASN A 110 -5.74 3.19 -5.90
C ASN A 110 -5.45 4.42 -5.06
N LEU A 111 -5.10 5.51 -5.72
CA LEU A 111 -4.83 6.80 -5.09
C LEU A 111 -5.75 7.84 -5.71
N VAL A 112 -6.46 8.56 -4.85
CA VAL A 112 -7.29 9.68 -5.27
C VAL A 112 -6.64 10.95 -4.76
N TRP A 113 -6.09 11.73 -5.67
CA TRP A 113 -5.35 12.93 -5.32
C TRP A 113 -6.28 14.12 -5.18
N ARG A 114 -5.96 14.99 -4.23
CA ARG A 114 -6.63 16.27 -4.05
C ARG A 114 -5.67 17.39 -4.45
N PRO A 115 -6.16 18.40 -5.17
CA PRO A 115 -5.30 19.51 -5.57
C PRO A 115 -4.82 20.30 -4.37
N TYR A 116 -3.79 21.08 -4.64
CA TYR A 116 -3.14 21.93 -3.66
C TYR A 116 -4.08 23.04 -3.13
#